data_5e685884e712ab5e23b5e3ac07d06a88
#
_entry.id   5e685884e712ab5e23b5e3ac07d06a88
#
_cell.length_a   1.000
_cell.length_b   1.000
_cell.length_c   1.000
_cell.angle_alpha   90.00
_cell.angle_beta   90.00
_cell.angle_gamma   90.00
#
_symmetry.space_group_name_H-M   'P 1'
#
loop_
_entity.id
_entity.type
_entity.pdbx_description
1 polymer ?
#
loop_
_entity_poly.entity_id
_entity_poly.type
_entity_poly.pdbx_seq_one_letter_code
_entity_poly.pdbx_strand_id
1 'polypeptide(L)'
;AQDTLKNLFGGFIIFFDRPFIIGDRIRYNTIDGYILHIGLRSLRIKTLDNRIVTIPNSQVVDSAIENVTSEPSTKITTKLGLTYDTTPEMMEKAMQILRDIPKAIPDITDETSVSFIEYGNFSLQIRFVYFIKKDCDYFETQSIVNMEILRQFNANGLEFAFPTQTIYTKNQESD
;
A
#
# COMPACT_ATOMS: atom_id res chain seq x y z
N ALA A 1 -0.83 -33.62 28.38
CA ALA A 1 0.61 -33.83 28.10
C ALA A 1 0.98 -33.55 26.65
N GLN A 2 0.16 -33.95 25.67
CA GLN A 2 0.47 -33.79 24.22
C GLN A 2 0.55 -32.33 23.77
N ASP A 3 -0.36 -31.46 24.22
CA ASP A 3 -0.39 -30.04 23.84
C ASP A 3 0.76 -29.26 24.43
N THR A 4 1.22 -29.62 25.62
CA THR A 4 2.38 -28.97 26.24
C THR A 4 3.64 -29.25 25.42
N LEU A 5 3.80 -30.50 24.97
CA LEU A 5 4.94 -30.91 24.15
C LEU A 5 4.93 -30.22 22.80
N LYS A 6 3.76 -30.14 22.12
CA LYS A 6 3.60 -29.41 20.85
C LYS A 6 3.96 -27.95 20.98
N ASN A 7 3.56 -27.28 22.06
CA ASN A 7 3.90 -25.87 22.29
C ASN A 7 5.39 -25.65 22.55
N LEU A 8 6.05 -26.58 23.26
CA LEU A 8 7.49 -26.53 23.45
C LEU A 8 8.24 -26.68 22.11
N PHE A 9 7.86 -27.67 21.30
CA PHE A 9 8.42 -27.81 19.95
C PHE A 9 8.16 -26.59 19.09
N GLY A 10 6.96 -25.99 19.13
CA GLY A 10 6.66 -24.73 18.45
C GLY A 10 7.57 -23.61 18.90
N GLY A 11 7.84 -23.50 20.21
CA GLY A 11 8.78 -22.52 20.76
C GLY A 11 10.21 -22.72 20.25
N PHE A 12 10.68 -23.98 20.16
CA PHE A 12 12.00 -24.31 19.60
C PHE A 12 12.08 -23.92 18.10
N ILE A 13 11.05 -24.24 17.30
CA ILE A 13 11.01 -23.88 15.87
C ILE A 13 11.12 -22.36 15.73
N ILE A 14 10.30 -21.59 16.47
CA ILE A 14 10.35 -20.11 16.41
C ILE A 14 11.73 -19.60 16.82
N PHE A 15 12.36 -20.21 17.81
CA PHE A 15 13.69 -19.78 18.28
C PHE A 15 14.80 -20.05 17.28
N PHE A 16 14.79 -21.21 16.63
CA PHE A 16 15.83 -21.61 15.67
C PHE A 16 15.64 -20.97 14.30
N ASP A 17 14.43 -21.02 13.75
CA ASP A 17 14.13 -20.54 12.38
C ASP A 17 13.95 -19.02 12.34
N ARG A 18 13.61 -18.40 13.47
CA ARG A 18 13.41 -16.96 13.62
C ARG A 18 12.60 -16.33 12.50
N PRO A 19 11.39 -16.83 12.19
CA PRO A 19 10.54 -16.25 11.15
C PRO A 19 10.13 -14.81 11.48
N PHE A 20 10.21 -14.44 12.74
CA PHE A 20 10.01 -13.09 13.29
C PHE A 20 10.79 -12.94 14.60
N ILE A 21 11.00 -11.71 15.05
CA ILE A 21 11.66 -11.36 16.31
C ILE A 21 10.76 -10.47 17.19
N ILE A 22 11.16 -10.27 18.46
CA ILE A 22 10.49 -9.30 19.34
C ILE A 22 10.59 -7.90 18.73
N GLY A 23 9.46 -7.19 18.69
CA GLY A 23 9.32 -5.89 18.05
C GLY A 23 8.80 -5.94 16.60
N ASP A 24 8.81 -7.09 15.95
CA ASP A 24 8.22 -7.22 14.62
C ASP A 24 6.69 -7.06 14.67
N ARG A 25 6.15 -6.40 13.68
CA ARG A 25 4.71 -6.40 13.42
C ARG A 25 4.36 -7.62 12.58
N ILE A 26 3.45 -8.42 13.08
CA ILE A 26 2.94 -9.60 12.38
C ILE A 26 1.42 -9.53 12.22
N ARG A 27 0.96 -10.18 11.17
CA ARG A 27 -0.47 -10.45 10.99
C ARG A 27 -0.72 -11.94 11.06
N TYR A 28 -1.61 -12.33 11.95
CA TYR A 28 -2.02 -13.69 12.20
C TYR A 28 -3.55 -13.76 12.26
N ASN A 29 -4.21 -14.39 11.29
CA ASN A 29 -5.65 -14.35 11.13
C ASN A 29 -6.20 -12.91 11.16
N THR A 30 -7.05 -12.61 12.15
CA THR A 30 -7.59 -11.25 12.37
C THR A 30 -6.75 -10.38 13.30
N ILE A 31 -5.64 -10.92 13.84
CA ILE A 31 -4.77 -10.24 14.79
C ILE A 31 -3.66 -9.53 14.00
N ASP A 32 -3.55 -8.21 14.19
CA ASP A 32 -2.49 -7.36 13.65
C ASP A 32 -1.82 -6.62 14.81
N GLY A 33 -0.52 -6.78 14.97
CA GLY A 33 0.19 -6.17 16.09
C GLY A 33 1.66 -6.51 16.19
N TYR A 34 2.29 -5.97 17.22
CA TYR A 34 3.72 -6.10 17.48
C TYR A 34 4.02 -7.22 18.47
N ILE A 35 5.05 -8.01 18.22
CA ILE A 35 5.50 -9.06 19.13
C ILE A 35 6.12 -8.42 20.37
N LEU A 36 5.51 -8.65 21.52
CA LEU A 36 6.04 -8.21 22.82
C LEU A 36 7.01 -9.21 23.44
N HIS A 37 6.68 -10.49 23.33
CA HIS A 37 7.42 -11.53 24.02
C HIS A 37 7.22 -12.89 23.33
N ILE A 38 8.31 -13.63 23.20
CA ILE A 38 8.32 -15.01 22.70
C ILE A 38 8.70 -15.91 23.87
N GLY A 39 7.72 -16.64 24.41
CA GLY A 39 7.93 -17.57 25.51
C GLY A 39 8.07 -19.01 25.04
N LEU A 40 8.41 -19.91 25.93
CA LEU A 40 8.58 -21.34 25.62
C LEU A 40 7.27 -21.99 25.12
N ARG A 41 6.11 -21.50 25.58
CA ARG A 41 4.80 -22.07 25.27
C ARG A 41 3.91 -21.17 24.45
N SER A 42 4.10 -19.87 24.51
CA SER A 42 3.20 -18.90 23.91
C SER A 42 3.91 -17.63 23.48
N LEU A 43 3.37 -17.04 22.42
CA LEU A 43 3.72 -15.73 21.88
C LEU A 43 2.75 -14.67 22.44
N ARG A 44 3.23 -13.48 22.81
CA ARG A 44 2.40 -12.33 23.18
C ARG A 44 2.53 -11.23 22.13
N ILE A 45 1.38 -10.79 21.64
CA ILE A 45 1.27 -9.74 20.63
C ILE A 45 0.50 -8.57 21.22
N LYS A 46 1.00 -7.36 21.04
CA LYS A 46 0.30 -6.12 21.32
C LYS A 46 -0.38 -5.64 20.05
N THR A 47 -1.70 -5.71 19.99
CA THR A 47 -2.47 -5.27 18.83
C THR A 47 -2.38 -3.76 18.62
N LEU A 48 -2.75 -3.28 17.42
CA LEU A 48 -2.82 -1.85 17.12
C LEU A 48 -3.80 -1.10 18.02
N ASP A 49 -4.83 -1.79 18.57
CA ASP A 49 -5.76 -1.27 19.57
C ASP A 49 -5.19 -1.28 21.00
N ASN A 50 -3.88 -1.51 21.16
CA ASN A 50 -3.19 -1.54 22.46
C ASN A 50 -3.60 -2.70 23.39
N ARG A 51 -4.18 -3.79 22.87
CA ARG A 51 -4.56 -5.00 23.61
C ARG A 51 -3.46 -6.04 23.52
N ILE A 52 -3.34 -6.91 24.54
CA ILE A 52 -2.40 -8.03 24.52
C ILE A 52 -3.15 -9.30 24.19
N VAL A 53 -2.72 -9.98 23.14
CA VAL A 53 -3.21 -11.31 22.74
C VAL A 53 -2.08 -12.32 23.00
N THR A 54 -2.43 -13.45 23.61
CA THR A 54 -1.51 -14.56 23.84
C THR A 54 -1.91 -15.74 22.97
N ILE A 55 -0.97 -16.24 22.17
CA ILE A 55 -1.19 -17.33 21.22
C ILE A 55 -0.26 -18.49 21.56
N PRO A 56 -0.75 -19.74 21.66
CA PRO A 56 0.09 -20.92 21.83
C PRO A 56 1.07 -21.09 20.66
N ASN A 57 2.33 -21.42 20.95
CA ASN A 57 3.36 -21.55 19.91
C ASN A 57 3.02 -22.60 18.85
N SER A 58 2.34 -23.68 19.22
CA SER A 58 1.91 -24.70 18.27
C SER A 58 0.97 -24.15 17.19
N GLN A 59 0.05 -23.24 17.58
CA GLN A 59 -0.85 -22.60 16.61
C GLN A 59 -0.10 -21.64 15.67
N VAL A 60 0.94 -21.00 16.19
CA VAL A 60 1.79 -20.06 15.42
C VAL A 60 2.55 -20.81 14.33
N VAL A 61 3.16 -21.95 14.63
CA VAL A 61 3.96 -22.70 13.65
C VAL A 61 3.11 -23.51 12.67
N ASP A 62 1.90 -23.87 13.06
CA ASP A 62 0.96 -24.61 12.21
C ASP A 62 0.16 -23.71 11.24
N SER A 63 0.35 -22.40 11.30
CA SER A 63 -0.43 -21.43 10.53
C SER A 63 0.45 -20.52 9.68
N ALA A 64 -0.12 -19.95 8.60
CA ALA A 64 0.52 -18.90 7.87
C ALA A 64 0.57 -17.61 8.70
N ILE A 65 1.76 -17.02 8.81
CA ILE A 65 1.99 -15.73 9.48
C ILE A 65 2.65 -14.79 8.47
N GLU A 66 2.08 -13.60 8.38
CA GLU A 66 2.65 -12.51 7.60
C GLU A 66 3.53 -11.63 8.50
N ASN A 67 4.84 -11.59 8.24
CA ASN A 67 5.74 -10.66 8.93
C ASN A 67 5.77 -9.33 8.15
N VAL A 68 4.96 -8.38 8.60
CA VAL A 68 4.85 -7.04 7.98
C VAL A 68 6.15 -6.26 8.11
N THR A 69 6.90 -6.47 9.20
CA THR A 69 8.20 -5.80 9.41
C THR A 69 9.27 -6.26 8.41
N SER A 70 9.14 -7.45 7.83
CA SER A 70 10.10 -7.97 6.86
C SER A 70 9.98 -7.32 5.48
N GLU A 71 8.91 -6.55 5.21
CA GLU A 71 8.79 -5.82 3.95
C GLU A 71 9.91 -4.77 3.84
N PRO A 72 10.69 -4.77 2.75
CA PRO A 72 11.76 -3.78 2.54
C PRO A 72 11.21 -2.39 2.20
N SER A 73 9.95 -2.31 1.79
CA SER A 73 9.29 -1.09 1.33
C SER A 73 7.76 -1.20 1.43
N THR A 74 7.10 -0.06 1.59
CA THR A 74 5.63 0.00 1.65
C THR A 74 5.04 0.29 0.28
N LYS A 75 4.21 -0.61 -0.23
CA LYS A 75 3.50 -0.45 -1.50
C LYS A 75 2.41 0.61 -1.41
N ILE A 76 2.45 1.58 -2.35
CA ILE A 76 1.41 2.58 -2.55
C ILE A 76 0.74 2.35 -3.90
N THR A 77 -0.57 2.42 -3.90
CA THR A 77 -1.35 2.38 -5.14
C THR A 77 -2.23 3.62 -5.22
N THR A 78 -1.97 4.44 -6.23
CA THR A 78 -2.73 5.66 -6.51
C THR A 78 -3.46 5.54 -7.83
N LYS A 79 -4.71 6.00 -7.88
CA LYS A 79 -5.47 6.16 -9.12
C LYS A 79 -5.52 7.64 -9.47
N LEU A 80 -5.13 7.97 -10.68
CA LEU A 80 -5.13 9.33 -11.21
C LEU A 80 -6.11 9.38 -12.37
N GLY A 81 -7.05 10.32 -12.32
CA GLY A 81 -8.03 10.53 -13.38
C GLY A 81 -7.68 11.74 -14.22
N LEU A 82 -7.52 11.56 -15.53
CA LEU A 82 -7.36 12.64 -16.51
C LEU A 82 -8.69 12.91 -17.23
N THR A 83 -8.83 14.12 -17.76
CA THR A 83 -10.01 14.52 -18.55
C THR A 83 -10.11 13.70 -19.83
N TYR A 84 -11.33 13.58 -20.39
CA TYR A 84 -11.56 12.86 -21.66
C TYR A 84 -10.97 13.58 -22.88
N ASP A 85 -10.59 14.85 -22.75
CA ASP A 85 -9.87 15.62 -23.80
C ASP A 85 -8.39 15.20 -23.91
N THR A 86 -7.92 14.31 -23.01
CA THR A 86 -6.56 13.76 -23.05
C THR A 86 -6.36 12.89 -24.29
N THR A 87 -5.46 13.29 -25.18
CA THR A 87 -5.11 12.49 -26.36
C THR A 87 -4.26 11.26 -25.99
N PRO A 88 -4.14 10.25 -26.88
CA PRO A 88 -3.26 9.11 -26.64
C PRO A 88 -1.81 9.51 -26.35
N GLU A 89 -1.29 10.54 -27.04
CA GLU A 89 0.07 11.05 -26.85
C GLU A 89 0.23 11.70 -25.47
N MET A 90 -0.79 12.45 -25.02
CA MET A 90 -0.83 13.04 -23.67
C MET A 90 -0.91 11.96 -22.61
N MET A 91 -1.69 10.90 -22.84
CA MET A 91 -1.79 9.75 -21.93
C MET A 91 -0.45 9.04 -21.80
N GLU A 92 0.24 8.80 -22.93
CA GLU A 92 1.56 8.17 -22.91
C GLU A 92 2.60 9.05 -22.18
N LYS A 93 2.54 10.37 -22.38
CA LYS A 93 3.36 11.34 -21.67
C LYS A 93 3.08 11.32 -20.16
N ALA A 94 1.81 11.28 -19.75
CA ALA A 94 1.43 11.17 -18.35
C ALA A 94 2.01 9.90 -17.70
N MET A 95 1.88 8.76 -18.38
CA MET A 95 2.45 7.50 -17.90
C MET A 95 3.97 7.53 -17.83
N GLN A 96 4.64 8.21 -18.79
CA GLN A 96 6.09 8.34 -18.76
C GLN A 96 6.56 9.22 -17.61
N ILE A 97 5.88 10.33 -17.33
CA ILE A 97 6.16 11.19 -16.17
C ILE A 97 6.09 10.35 -14.89
N LEU A 98 5.05 9.54 -14.72
CA LEU A 98 4.90 8.69 -13.54
C LEU A 98 5.99 7.62 -13.41
N ARG A 99 6.48 7.05 -14.51
CA ARG A 99 7.62 6.13 -14.52
C ARG A 99 8.94 6.80 -14.14
N ASP A 100 9.04 8.11 -14.36
CA ASP A 100 10.26 8.87 -14.05
C ASP A 100 10.27 9.47 -12.64
N ILE A 101 9.12 9.51 -11.95
CA ILE A 101 8.99 9.99 -10.56
C ILE A 101 10.01 9.36 -9.61
N PRO A 102 10.26 8.03 -9.62
CA PRO A 102 11.21 7.40 -8.70
C PRO A 102 12.64 7.92 -8.87
N LYS A 103 13.03 8.33 -10.06
CA LYS A 103 14.35 8.86 -10.33
C LYS A 103 14.60 10.21 -9.66
N ALA A 104 13.52 10.96 -9.38
CA ALA A 104 13.57 12.29 -8.77
C ALA A 104 13.44 12.27 -7.25
N ILE A 105 12.96 11.16 -6.65
CA ILE A 105 12.63 11.07 -5.23
C ILE A 105 13.42 9.91 -4.59
N PRO A 106 14.47 10.21 -3.79
CA PRO A 106 15.34 9.18 -3.22
C PRO A 106 14.63 8.19 -2.27
N ASP A 107 13.51 8.62 -1.66
CA ASP A 107 12.79 7.88 -0.62
C ASP A 107 11.89 6.77 -1.17
N ILE A 108 11.74 6.69 -2.49
CA ILE A 108 11.04 5.58 -3.15
C ILE A 108 12.02 4.66 -3.87
N THR A 109 11.58 3.42 -4.12
CA THR A 109 12.40 2.45 -4.85
C THR A 109 12.28 2.68 -6.37
N ASP A 110 13.20 2.12 -7.15
CA ASP A 110 13.12 2.18 -8.62
C ASP A 110 11.97 1.33 -9.19
N GLU A 111 11.37 0.47 -8.36
CA GLU A 111 10.28 -0.41 -8.75
C GLU A 111 8.97 0.37 -8.84
N THR A 112 8.41 0.45 -10.04
CA THR A 112 7.11 1.09 -10.29
C THR A 112 6.28 0.33 -11.31
N SER A 113 4.97 0.54 -11.24
CA SER A 113 4.04 0.07 -12.28
C SER A 113 3.06 1.18 -12.63
N VAL A 114 2.97 1.51 -13.91
CA VAL A 114 2.05 2.52 -14.44
C VAL A 114 1.22 1.90 -15.53
N SER A 115 -0.10 1.99 -15.43
CA SER A 115 -1.02 1.42 -16.40
C SER A 115 -2.25 2.30 -16.59
N PHE A 116 -2.67 2.52 -17.82
CA PHE A 116 -4.00 3.01 -18.13
C PHE A 116 -4.98 1.84 -17.94
N ILE A 117 -5.93 1.97 -17.01
CA ILE A 117 -6.72 0.83 -16.54
C ILE A 117 -8.19 0.89 -16.90
N GLU A 118 -8.75 2.07 -17.11
CA GLU A 118 -10.20 2.20 -17.21
C GLU A 118 -10.64 3.50 -17.88
N TYR A 119 -11.72 3.40 -18.66
CA TYR A 119 -12.53 4.53 -19.10
C TYR A 119 -13.66 4.73 -18.07
N GLY A 120 -13.41 5.61 -17.08
CA GLY A 120 -14.35 5.89 -16.00
C GLY A 120 -15.48 6.82 -16.41
N ASN A 121 -16.46 7.05 -15.52
CA ASN A 121 -17.64 7.86 -15.81
C ASN A 121 -17.33 9.30 -16.23
N PHE A 122 -16.23 9.88 -15.73
CA PHE A 122 -15.81 11.27 -16.00
C PHE A 122 -14.30 11.42 -16.19
N SER A 123 -13.55 10.32 -16.20
CA SER A 123 -12.09 10.36 -16.28
C SER A 123 -11.48 9.15 -16.94
N LEU A 124 -10.33 9.34 -17.58
CA LEU A 124 -9.42 8.29 -18.02
C LEU A 124 -8.51 7.93 -16.85
N GLN A 125 -8.56 6.68 -16.37
CA GLN A 125 -7.93 6.25 -15.11
C GLN A 125 -6.54 5.66 -15.35
N ILE A 126 -5.54 6.23 -14.70
CA ILE A 126 -4.19 5.67 -14.61
C ILE A 126 -3.99 5.08 -13.20
N ARG A 127 -3.51 3.85 -13.12
CA ARG A 127 -3.02 3.26 -11.88
C ARG A 127 -1.52 3.45 -11.82
N PHE A 128 -1.07 4.09 -10.77
CA PHE A 128 0.34 4.26 -10.42
C PHE A 128 0.66 3.51 -9.14
N VAL A 129 1.60 2.59 -9.21
CA VAL A 129 2.10 1.81 -8.07
C VAL A 129 3.57 2.16 -7.88
N TYR A 130 3.93 2.50 -6.65
CA TYR A 130 5.31 2.75 -6.24
C TYR A 130 5.54 2.26 -4.81
N PHE A 131 6.78 2.22 -4.37
CA PHE A 131 7.14 1.67 -3.07
C PHE A 131 8.01 2.65 -2.30
N ILE A 132 7.55 3.03 -1.09
CA ILE A 132 8.28 3.89 -0.16
C ILE A 132 9.27 3.03 0.63
N LYS A 133 10.53 3.45 0.74
CA LYS A 133 11.55 2.79 1.55
C LYS A 133 11.16 2.80 3.02
N LYS A 134 11.52 1.73 3.74
CA LYS A 134 11.10 1.51 5.12
C LYS A 134 11.56 2.59 6.10
N ASP A 135 12.75 3.16 5.87
CA ASP A 135 13.38 4.13 6.79
C ASP A 135 12.91 5.58 6.54
N CYS A 136 11.94 5.78 5.64
CA CYS A 136 11.42 7.09 5.25
C CYS A 136 10.06 7.34 5.93
N ASP A 137 9.73 8.62 6.17
CA ASP A 137 8.40 9.00 6.64
C ASP A 137 7.37 8.75 5.52
N TYR A 138 6.42 7.89 5.82
CA TYR A 138 5.39 7.47 4.87
C TYR A 138 4.54 8.63 4.35
N PHE A 139 4.04 9.47 5.25
CA PHE A 139 3.12 10.55 4.90
C PHE A 139 3.84 11.70 4.20
N GLU A 140 5.04 12.03 4.66
CA GLU A 140 5.86 13.05 4.04
C GLU A 140 6.27 12.63 2.63
N THR A 141 6.79 11.42 2.46
CA THR A 141 7.17 10.90 1.14
C THR A 141 5.99 10.84 0.18
N GLN A 142 4.82 10.39 0.64
CA GLN A 142 3.60 10.38 -0.17
C GLN A 142 3.20 11.79 -0.61
N SER A 143 3.31 12.79 0.28
CA SER A 143 3.04 14.19 -0.03
C SER A 143 4.01 14.72 -1.08
N ILE A 144 5.29 14.42 -0.97
CA ILE A 144 6.33 14.81 -1.95
C ILE A 144 6.02 14.22 -3.33
N VAL A 145 5.67 12.93 -3.38
CA VAL A 145 5.29 12.25 -4.64
C VAL A 145 4.07 12.93 -5.27
N ASN A 146 3.02 13.17 -4.49
CA ASN A 146 1.80 13.82 -5.00
C ASN A 146 2.06 15.25 -5.50
N MET A 147 2.90 16.02 -4.81
CA MET A 147 3.28 17.37 -5.24
C MET A 147 4.11 17.34 -6.52
N GLU A 148 4.99 16.36 -6.68
CA GLU A 148 5.78 16.23 -7.92
C GLU A 148 4.88 15.81 -9.09
N ILE A 149 3.94 14.90 -8.90
CA ILE A 149 2.94 14.56 -9.91
C ILE A 149 2.15 15.80 -10.34
N LEU A 150 1.64 16.56 -9.38
CA LEU A 150 0.88 17.79 -9.66
C LEU A 150 1.70 18.79 -10.45
N ARG A 151 2.96 19.02 -10.06
CA ARG A 151 3.89 19.94 -10.74
C ARG A 151 4.14 19.52 -12.19
N GLN A 152 4.48 18.22 -12.38
CA GLN A 152 4.80 17.68 -13.69
C GLN A 152 3.59 17.68 -14.62
N PHE A 153 2.41 17.30 -14.12
CA PHE A 153 1.19 17.29 -14.90
C PHE A 153 0.80 18.70 -15.34
N ASN A 154 0.80 19.67 -14.44
CA ASN A 154 0.52 21.08 -14.78
C ASN A 154 1.52 21.65 -15.78
N ALA A 155 2.80 21.35 -15.61
CA ALA A 155 3.86 21.83 -16.53
C ALA A 155 3.73 21.25 -17.94
N ASN A 156 3.05 20.11 -18.10
CA ASN A 156 2.86 19.42 -19.38
C ASN A 156 1.42 19.54 -19.92
N GLY A 157 0.59 20.39 -19.34
CA GLY A 157 -0.77 20.62 -19.81
C GLY A 157 -1.69 19.41 -19.62
N LEU A 158 -1.42 18.56 -18.63
CA LEU A 158 -2.25 17.42 -18.28
C LEU A 158 -3.25 17.85 -17.20
N GLU A 159 -4.54 17.66 -17.45
CA GLU A 159 -5.60 18.11 -16.57
C GLU A 159 -6.22 16.94 -15.80
N PHE A 160 -6.33 17.11 -14.47
CA PHE A 160 -7.06 16.17 -13.64
C PHE A 160 -8.57 16.30 -13.86
N ALA A 161 -9.22 15.17 -13.98
CA ALA A 161 -10.67 15.12 -14.12
C ALA A 161 -11.38 15.36 -12.77
N PHE A 162 -12.52 16.01 -12.84
CA PHE A 162 -13.47 16.16 -11.76
C PHE A 162 -14.87 15.75 -12.23
N PRO A 163 -15.81 15.41 -11.33
CA PRO A 163 -17.16 15.03 -11.72
C PRO A 163 -17.79 16.10 -12.62
N THR A 164 -18.18 15.74 -13.83
CA THR A 164 -18.76 16.64 -14.83
C THR A 164 -20.13 16.15 -15.25
N GLN A 165 -21.03 17.08 -15.57
CA GLN A 165 -22.34 16.80 -16.17
C GLN A 165 -22.55 17.70 -17.38
N THR A 166 -23.04 17.12 -18.48
CA THR A 166 -23.46 17.88 -19.63
C THR A 166 -24.95 18.13 -19.52
N ILE A 167 -25.38 19.40 -19.43
CA ILE A 167 -26.79 19.79 -19.33
C ILE A 167 -27.25 20.33 -20.68
N TYR A 168 -28.21 19.67 -21.30
CA TYR A 168 -28.90 20.18 -22.49
C TYR A 168 -30.14 20.96 -22.09
N THR A 169 -30.14 22.28 -22.29
CA THR A 169 -31.30 23.15 -22.04
C THR A 169 -32.08 23.33 -23.36
N LYS A 170 -33.34 22.94 -23.37
CA LYS A 170 -34.25 23.20 -24.48
C LYS A 170 -35.16 24.36 -24.13
N ASN A 171 -34.95 25.54 -24.75
CA ASN A 171 -35.91 26.64 -24.62
C ASN A 171 -37.16 26.26 -25.40
N GLN A 172 -38.31 26.15 -24.74
CA GLN A 172 -39.63 26.19 -25.42
C GLN A 172 -39.88 27.62 -25.77
N GLU A 173 -39.86 27.94 -27.08
CA GLU A 173 -40.49 29.19 -27.57
C GLU A 173 -41.97 29.07 -27.29
N SER A 174 -42.50 29.96 -26.48
CA SER A 174 -43.93 30.12 -26.24
C SER A 174 -44.55 30.78 -27.48
N ASP A 175 -45.45 30.06 -28.17
CA ASP A 175 -46.35 30.61 -29.17
C ASP A 175 -47.35 31.57 -28.51
#